data_9c04141d941348cbb797bf5d3e910ff6
#
_entry.id   9c04141d941348cbb797bf5d3e910ff6
#
_cell.length_a   1.000
_cell.length_b   1.000
_cell.length_c   1.000
_cell.angle_alpha   90.00
_cell.angle_beta   90.00
_cell.angle_gamma   90.00
#
_symmetry.space_group_name_H-M   'P 1'
#
loop_
_entity.id
_entity.type
_entity.pdbx_description
1 polymer ?
#
loop_
_entity_poly.entity_id
_entity_poly.type
_entity_poly.pdbx_seq_one_letter_code
_entity_poly.pdbx_strand_id
1 'polypeptide(L)'
;MIRDFAQTTLLGRDAEFDSGAEPPLELYRPLHERGLLNWWLAPEYGGAGFGLADSVDIVSELAYADAGSAFTLLISVLSSSMVSLYGSRELREKFLTAMARDGGYSAALGSEREAGSELINLTTTLTRRGDEVVLDGEKMFSTNSGFADYLIVFAKSAGERGEAASYRAVLVPRGTPGARVVKRWDMIGLRSAGTYQVSFDDCAVPKGNVLDGPGLKIIEVGLNSSRILIGAIALGVARRIRDLCLDYAITKPLGGHKLIENSVFASKIGQMEMQIDVMRNQCLAAAREYDAIMATADPSAEFLRRGALRSALTAKMFCGQAGWQIATVGSEMFGGLGYTTELPLSKYLRDIRAVTIVEAGDDVLRELVFRRFVLPPNRRI
;
A
#
# COMPACT_ATOMS: atom_id res chain seq x y z
N MET A 1 -8.83 -20.15 0.44
CA MET A 1 -9.97 -19.21 0.64
C MET A 1 -9.71 -17.86 -0.05
N ILE A 2 -8.67 -17.05 0.32
CA ILE A 2 -8.40 -15.76 -0.37
C ILE A 2 -7.98 -15.97 -1.83
N ARG A 3 -7.12 -16.95 -2.12
CA ARG A 3 -6.79 -17.36 -3.50
C ARG A 3 -8.04 -17.73 -4.30
N ASP A 4 -8.93 -18.52 -3.72
CA ASP A 4 -10.19 -18.92 -4.34
C ASP A 4 -11.07 -17.69 -4.65
N PHE A 5 -11.22 -16.79 -3.68
CA PHE A 5 -11.89 -15.50 -3.87
C PHE A 5 -11.27 -14.70 -5.03
N ALA A 6 -9.95 -14.54 -5.04
CA ALA A 6 -9.25 -13.78 -6.09
C ALA A 6 -9.51 -14.39 -7.48
N GLN A 7 -9.45 -15.73 -7.59
CA GLN A 7 -9.65 -16.45 -8.84
C GLN A 7 -11.11 -16.44 -9.31
N THR A 8 -12.08 -16.56 -8.41
CA THR A 8 -13.50 -16.68 -8.79
C THR A 8 -14.22 -15.34 -8.89
N THR A 9 -13.74 -14.31 -8.17
CA THR A 9 -14.43 -13.02 -8.07
C THR A 9 -13.74 -11.90 -8.83
N LEU A 10 -12.40 -11.88 -8.85
CA LEU A 10 -11.64 -10.76 -9.42
C LEU A 10 -11.00 -11.09 -10.77
N LEU A 11 -10.45 -12.30 -10.92
CA LEU A 11 -9.68 -12.66 -12.12
C LEU A 11 -10.56 -12.61 -13.39
N GLY A 12 -10.00 -12.05 -14.48
CA GLY A 12 -10.68 -11.95 -15.78
C GLY A 12 -11.57 -10.71 -15.94
N ARG A 13 -11.62 -9.83 -14.97
CA ARG A 13 -12.37 -8.56 -15.02
C ARG A 13 -11.48 -7.34 -15.35
N ASP A 14 -10.35 -7.58 -16.00
CA ASP A 14 -9.32 -6.56 -16.25
C ASP A 14 -9.88 -5.30 -16.93
N ALA A 15 -10.74 -5.44 -17.96
CA ALA A 15 -11.33 -4.30 -18.67
C ALA A 15 -12.28 -3.49 -17.78
N GLU A 16 -13.05 -4.15 -16.91
CA GLU A 16 -13.92 -3.48 -15.93
C GLU A 16 -13.09 -2.67 -14.93
N PHE A 17 -12.07 -3.29 -14.34
CA PHE A 17 -11.20 -2.65 -13.37
C PHE A 17 -10.37 -1.51 -13.97
N ASP A 18 -10.04 -1.59 -15.26
CA ASP A 18 -9.32 -0.54 -15.98
C ASP A 18 -10.22 0.60 -16.50
N SER A 19 -11.53 0.44 -16.45
CA SER A 19 -12.49 1.46 -16.92
C SER A 19 -12.43 2.79 -16.15
N GLY A 20 -11.90 2.76 -14.90
CA GLY A 20 -11.88 3.92 -14.01
C GLY A 20 -13.22 4.20 -13.33
N ALA A 21 -14.13 3.22 -13.34
CA ALA A 21 -15.36 3.25 -12.55
C ALA A 21 -15.06 3.35 -11.04
N GLU A 22 -16.09 3.57 -10.23
CA GLU A 22 -15.93 3.59 -8.76
C GLU A 22 -15.29 2.29 -8.25
N PRO A 23 -14.54 2.34 -7.12
CA PRO A 23 -13.97 1.15 -6.52
C PRO A 23 -15.02 0.07 -6.26
N PRO A 24 -14.76 -1.20 -6.63
CA PRO A 24 -15.77 -2.26 -6.61
C PRO A 24 -15.95 -2.84 -5.20
N LEU A 25 -16.32 -2.03 -4.21
CA LEU A 25 -16.38 -2.40 -2.79
C LEU A 25 -17.34 -3.57 -2.52
N GLU A 26 -18.43 -3.66 -3.29
CA GLU A 26 -19.40 -4.75 -3.17
C GLU A 26 -18.78 -6.13 -3.48
N LEU A 27 -17.76 -6.18 -4.34
CA LEU A 27 -17.05 -7.42 -4.64
C LEU A 27 -16.26 -7.96 -3.43
N TYR A 28 -15.93 -7.09 -2.45
CA TYR A 28 -15.16 -7.51 -1.27
C TYR A 28 -16.06 -7.99 -0.13
N ARG A 29 -17.40 -7.88 -0.25
CA ARG A 29 -18.36 -8.36 0.75
C ARG A 29 -18.14 -9.83 1.16
N PRO A 30 -17.87 -10.79 0.25
CA PRO A 30 -17.60 -12.17 0.63
C PRO A 30 -16.35 -12.35 1.51
N LEU A 31 -15.36 -11.45 1.42
CA LEU A 31 -14.23 -11.46 2.35
C LEU A 31 -14.65 -11.00 3.74
N HIS A 32 -15.49 -9.95 3.81
CA HIS A 32 -16.03 -9.49 5.08
C HIS A 32 -16.88 -10.55 5.77
N GLU A 33 -17.84 -11.16 5.07
CA GLU A 33 -18.72 -12.22 5.59
C GLU A 33 -17.96 -13.44 6.13
N ARG A 34 -16.71 -13.64 5.68
CA ARG A 34 -15.81 -14.71 6.14
C ARG A 34 -14.80 -14.24 7.18
N GLY A 35 -14.88 -12.98 7.66
CA GLY A 35 -13.93 -12.37 8.60
C GLY A 35 -12.53 -12.13 8.03
N LEU A 36 -12.41 -12.03 6.69
CA LEU A 36 -11.13 -11.92 5.98
C LEU A 36 -10.88 -10.56 5.33
N LEU A 37 -11.83 -9.63 5.39
CA LEU A 37 -11.63 -8.30 4.78
C LEU A 37 -10.52 -7.53 5.51
N ASN A 38 -10.46 -7.65 6.84
CA ASN A 38 -9.47 -7.04 7.72
C ASN A 38 -8.62 -8.15 8.41
N TRP A 39 -8.04 -9.03 7.61
CA TRP A 39 -7.36 -10.28 8.05
C TRP A 39 -6.21 -10.06 9.05
N TRP A 40 -5.57 -8.88 9.02
CA TRP A 40 -4.41 -8.54 9.87
C TRP A 40 -4.80 -8.03 11.25
N LEU A 41 -6.04 -7.59 11.47
CA LEU A 41 -6.47 -7.10 12.78
C LEU A 41 -6.42 -8.23 13.81
N ALA A 42 -5.95 -7.90 15.01
CA ALA A 42 -5.80 -8.87 16.08
C ALA A 42 -7.15 -9.49 16.48
N PRO A 43 -7.17 -10.76 16.93
CA PRO A 43 -8.41 -11.44 17.36
C PRO A 43 -9.18 -10.72 18.47
N GLU A 44 -8.50 -9.99 19.34
CA GLU A 44 -9.12 -9.16 20.39
C GLU A 44 -10.04 -8.08 19.83
N TYR A 45 -9.83 -7.64 18.57
CA TYR A 45 -10.69 -6.70 17.85
C TYR A 45 -11.68 -7.39 16.90
N GLY A 46 -11.63 -8.73 16.80
CA GLY A 46 -12.48 -9.51 15.90
C GLY A 46 -11.87 -9.81 14.53
N GLY A 47 -10.59 -9.51 14.32
CA GLY A 47 -9.86 -9.86 13.10
C GLY A 47 -9.33 -11.29 13.11
N ALA A 48 -8.74 -11.74 11.99
CA ALA A 48 -8.14 -13.06 11.87
C ALA A 48 -6.73 -13.16 12.47
N GLY A 49 -6.07 -12.03 12.74
CA GLY A 49 -4.75 -11.97 13.36
C GLY A 49 -3.59 -12.46 12.50
N PHE A 50 -3.73 -12.43 11.17
CA PHE A 50 -2.65 -12.84 10.29
C PHE A 50 -1.48 -11.87 10.34
N GLY A 51 -0.25 -12.42 10.37
CA GLY A 51 0.97 -11.63 10.32
C GLY A 51 1.22 -10.98 8.96
N LEU A 52 2.27 -10.17 8.91
CA LEU A 52 2.65 -9.52 7.65
C LEU A 52 3.21 -10.54 6.65
N ALA A 53 3.85 -11.62 7.13
CA ALA A 53 4.32 -12.71 6.27
C ALA A 53 3.15 -13.42 5.55
N ASP A 54 2.03 -13.68 6.24
CA ASP A 54 0.81 -14.21 5.62
C ASP A 54 0.21 -13.19 4.66
N SER A 55 0.25 -11.91 5.03
CA SER A 55 -0.26 -10.80 4.21
C SER A 55 0.48 -10.65 2.89
N VAL A 56 1.76 -10.99 2.80
CA VAL A 56 2.51 -11.03 1.52
C VAL A 56 1.88 -12.01 0.54
N ASP A 57 1.58 -13.23 0.97
CA ASP A 57 0.96 -14.22 0.10
C ASP A 57 -0.48 -13.80 -0.25
N ILE A 58 -1.26 -13.28 0.69
CA ILE A 58 -2.61 -12.77 0.48
C ILE A 58 -2.64 -11.65 -0.57
N VAL A 59 -1.82 -10.62 -0.40
CA VAL A 59 -1.76 -9.47 -1.31
C VAL A 59 -1.25 -9.88 -2.69
N SER A 60 -0.29 -10.81 -2.76
CA SER A 60 0.19 -11.35 -4.03
C SER A 60 -0.89 -12.13 -4.79
N GLU A 61 -1.74 -12.92 -4.11
CA GLU A 61 -2.86 -13.62 -4.75
C GLU A 61 -3.94 -12.64 -5.23
N LEU A 62 -4.26 -11.62 -4.44
CA LEU A 62 -5.19 -10.56 -4.85
C LEU A 62 -4.65 -9.78 -6.05
N ALA A 63 -3.38 -9.38 -6.03
CA ALA A 63 -2.75 -8.61 -7.10
C ALA A 63 -2.53 -9.42 -8.38
N TYR A 64 -2.44 -10.75 -8.29
CA TYR A 64 -2.46 -11.64 -9.45
C TYR A 64 -3.76 -11.51 -10.24
N ALA A 65 -4.87 -11.30 -9.54
CA ALA A 65 -6.18 -11.11 -10.15
C ALA A 65 -6.43 -9.63 -10.51
N ASP A 66 -6.19 -8.70 -9.57
CA ASP A 66 -6.27 -7.25 -9.79
C ASP A 66 -5.42 -6.45 -8.78
N ALA A 67 -4.46 -5.70 -9.31
CA ALA A 67 -3.55 -4.90 -8.50
C ALA A 67 -4.24 -3.76 -7.73
N GLY A 68 -5.26 -3.13 -8.31
CA GLY A 68 -5.99 -2.04 -7.67
C GLY A 68 -6.85 -2.53 -6.50
N SER A 69 -7.50 -3.69 -6.62
CA SER A 69 -8.20 -4.35 -5.51
C SER A 69 -7.25 -4.69 -4.37
N ALA A 70 -6.08 -5.26 -4.68
CA ALA A 70 -5.05 -5.53 -3.69
C ALA A 70 -4.57 -4.25 -3.00
N PHE A 71 -4.41 -3.15 -3.76
CA PHE A 71 -4.00 -1.85 -3.24
C PHE A 71 -5.06 -1.24 -2.31
N THR A 72 -6.35 -1.32 -2.67
CA THR A 72 -7.47 -0.89 -1.82
C THR A 72 -7.42 -1.56 -0.45
N LEU A 73 -7.22 -2.88 -0.42
CA LEU A 73 -7.23 -3.65 0.82
C LEU A 73 -5.99 -3.38 1.69
N LEU A 74 -4.79 -3.32 1.08
CA LEU A 74 -3.55 -3.09 1.85
C LEU A 74 -3.45 -1.69 2.47
N ILE A 75 -4.09 -0.66 1.89
CA ILE A 75 -4.08 0.68 2.48
C ILE A 75 -4.76 0.69 3.86
N SER A 76 -5.72 -0.18 4.07
CA SER A 76 -6.31 -0.35 5.39
C SER A 76 -5.33 -1.00 6.39
N VAL A 77 -4.40 -1.86 5.94
CA VAL A 77 -3.29 -2.37 6.78
C VAL A 77 -2.39 -1.24 7.24
N LEU A 78 -1.97 -0.35 6.31
CA LEU A 78 -1.12 0.80 6.62
C LEU A 78 -1.72 1.66 7.73
N SER A 79 -2.95 2.12 7.57
CA SER A 79 -3.57 3.08 8.48
C SER A 79 -3.96 2.44 9.82
N SER A 80 -4.51 1.22 9.81
CA SER A 80 -4.89 0.53 11.06
C SER A 80 -3.68 0.06 11.87
N SER A 81 -2.54 -0.27 11.23
CA SER A 81 -1.31 -0.59 11.97
C SER A 81 -0.80 0.59 12.80
N MET A 82 -0.95 1.83 12.30
CA MET A 82 -0.60 3.01 13.09
C MET A 82 -1.53 3.19 14.30
N VAL A 83 -2.83 2.94 14.14
CA VAL A 83 -3.78 2.97 15.27
C VAL A 83 -3.47 1.85 16.27
N SER A 84 -3.16 0.64 15.80
CA SER A 84 -2.78 -0.49 16.64
C SER A 84 -1.54 -0.22 17.49
N LEU A 85 -0.53 0.44 16.92
CA LEU A 85 0.73 0.74 17.60
C LEU A 85 0.67 1.99 18.49
N TYR A 86 -0.01 3.05 18.03
CA TYR A 86 0.08 4.39 18.61
C TYR A 86 -1.27 4.99 19.03
N GLY A 87 -2.37 4.28 18.81
CA GLY A 87 -3.68 4.68 19.34
C GLY A 87 -3.78 4.44 20.84
N SER A 88 -4.50 5.30 21.58
CA SER A 88 -4.90 5.00 22.95
C SER A 88 -5.72 3.70 22.99
N ARG A 89 -5.82 3.08 24.16
CA ARG A 89 -6.65 1.88 24.32
C ARG A 89 -8.09 2.11 23.82
N GLU A 90 -8.67 3.27 24.18
CA GLU A 90 -10.02 3.64 23.76
C GLU A 90 -10.14 3.75 22.24
N LEU A 91 -9.17 4.38 21.56
CA LEU A 91 -9.14 4.47 20.10
C LEU A 91 -9.07 3.09 19.46
N ARG A 92 -8.16 2.23 19.95
CA ARG A 92 -8.00 0.87 19.42
C ARG A 92 -9.30 0.07 19.57
N GLU A 93 -9.86 0.02 20.77
CA GLU A 93 -11.12 -0.70 21.04
C GLU A 93 -12.25 -0.19 20.15
N LYS A 94 -12.39 1.13 19.99
CA LYS A 94 -13.46 1.72 19.20
C LYS A 94 -13.32 1.48 17.71
N PHE A 95 -12.15 1.80 17.14
CA PHE A 95 -12.00 1.85 15.69
C PHE A 95 -11.57 0.52 15.07
N LEU A 96 -10.66 -0.23 15.68
CA LEU A 96 -10.25 -1.53 15.14
C LEU A 96 -11.36 -2.56 15.25
N THR A 97 -12.13 -2.55 16.38
CA THR A 97 -13.30 -3.43 16.53
C THR A 97 -14.40 -3.08 15.52
N ALA A 98 -14.67 -1.80 15.30
CA ALA A 98 -15.64 -1.39 14.28
C ALA A 98 -15.20 -1.81 12.86
N MET A 99 -13.91 -1.62 12.51
CA MET A 99 -13.39 -2.09 11.23
C MET A 99 -13.55 -3.60 11.02
N ALA A 100 -13.24 -4.41 12.04
CA ALA A 100 -13.38 -5.86 11.94
C ALA A 100 -14.84 -6.29 11.82
N ARG A 101 -15.72 -5.72 12.67
CA ARG A 101 -17.15 -6.07 12.74
C ARG A 101 -17.93 -5.65 11.50
N ASP A 102 -17.70 -4.43 11.01
CA ASP A 102 -18.52 -3.78 9.99
C ASP A 102 -17.90 -3.89 8.58
N GLY A 103 -16.71 -4.46 8.46
CA GLY A 103 -15.97 -4.54 7.19
C GLY A 103 -15.47 -3.18 6.72
N GLY A 104 -15.04 -2.33 7.65
CA GLY A 104 -14.65 -0.96 7.38
C GLY A 104 -13.31 -0.82 6.65
N TYR A 105 -13.10 0.36 6.04
CA TYR A 105 -11.87 0.77 5.37
C TYR A 105 -11.23 1.93 6.09
N SER A 106 -9.93 2.06 5.95
CA SER A 106 -9.20 3.21 6.47
C SER A 106 -8.18 3.75 5.46
N ALA A 107 -7.73 5.00 5.67
CA ALA A 107 -6.79 5.68 4.81
C ALA A 107 -5.76 6.47 5.62
N ALA A 108 -4.55 6.63 5.08
CA ALA A 108 -3.50 7.47 5.64
C ALA A 108 -3.21 8.64 4.69
N LEU A 109 -3.28 9.87 5.20
CA LEU A 109 -3.23 11.11 4.43
C LEU A 109 -1.99 11.91 4.82
N GLY A 110 -0.89 11.70 4.07
CA GLY A 110 0.38 12.41 4.29
C GLY A 110 0.59 13.54 3.28
N SER A 111 0.63 13.20 1.99
CA SER A 111 1.07 14.09 0.91
C SER A 111 0.22 15.34 0.73
N GLU A 112 0.88 16.45 0.40
CA GLU A 112 0.26 17.73 0.06
C GLU A 112 0.84 18.25 -1.26
N ARG A 113 0.34 19.37 -1.78
CA ARG A 113 0.83 19.97 -3.03
C ARG A 113 2.34 20.25 -2.97
N GLU A 114 2.80 20.83 -1.88
CA GLU A 114 4.20 21.25 -1.67
C GLU A 114 5.01 20.25 -0.82
N ALA A 115 4.38 19.17 -0.34
CA ALA A 115 4.99 18.15 0.51
C ALA A 115 4.65 16.74 0.02
N GLY A 116 5.39 16.28 -0.99
CA GLY A 116 5.31 14.90 -1.49
C GLY A 116 6.14 13.95 -0.63
N SER A 117 7.37 13.67 -1.05
CA SER A 117 8.30 12.81 -0.30
C SER A 117 8.90 13.51 0.94
N GLU A 118 8.98 14.83 0.92
CA GLU A 118 9.50 15.65 2.02
C GLU A 118 8.37 16.07 2.98
N LEU A 119 7.89 15.13 3.79
CA LEU A 119 6.77 15.36 4.71
C LEU A 119 7.08 16.40 5.80
N ILE A 120 8.34 16.79 5.98
CA ILE A 120 8.72 17.89 6.87
C ILE A 120 8.16 19.25 6.41
N ASN A 121 7.77 19.35 5.13
CA ASN A 121 7.20 20.55 4.54
C ASN A 121 5.66 20.60 4.58
N LEU A 122 5.00 19.71 5.36
CA LEU A 122 3.55 19.72 5.53
C LEU A 122 3.05 21.09 5.99
N THR A 123 1.97 21.55 5.35
CA THR A 123 1.30 22.82 5.63
C THR A 123 -0.03 22.66 6.34
N THR A 124 -0.68 21.48 6.26
CA THR A 124 -1.87 21.19 7.06
C THR A 124 -1.59 21.42 8.54
N THR A 125 -2.40 22.24 9.19
CA THR A 125 -2.23 22.63 10.59
C THR A 125 -3.14 21.85 11.52
N LEU A 126 -2.68 21.70 12.76
CA LEU A 126 -3.43 21.16 13.89
C LEU A 126 -3.39 22.18 15.01
N THR A 127 -4.55 22.76 15.36
CA THR A 127 -4.69 23.75 16.43
C THR A 127 -5.49 23.18 17.57
N ARG A 128 -5.05 23.40 18.81
CA ARG A 128 -5.79 22.97 20.02
C ARG A 128 -6.89 23.96 20.36
N ARG A 129 -8.11 23.45 20.55
CA ARG A 129 -9.31 24.22 20.93
C ARG A 129 -10.04 23.52 22.07
N GLY A 130 -9.64 23.80 23.31
CA GLY A 130 -10.21 23.15 24.51
C GLY A 130 -9.95 21.66 24.54
N ASP A 131 -11.00 20.84 24.51
CA ASP A 131 -10.94 19.38 24.47
C ASP A 131 -10.93 18.80 23.05
N GLU A 132 -10.85 19.67 22.06
CA GLU A 132 -10.75 19.32 20.64
C GLU A 132 -9.41 19.73 20.06
N VAL A 133 -9.11 19.16 18.89
CA VAL A 133 -8.10 19.63 17.96
C VAL A 133 -8.77 19.90 16.62
N VAL A 134 -8.33 20.97 15.95
CA VAL A 134 -8.89 21.45 14.68
C VAL A 134 -7.86 21.29 13.59
N LEU A 135 -8.27 20.67 12.49
CA LEU A 135 -7.47 20.47 11.29
C LEU A 135 -7.88 21.47 10.20
N ASP A 136 -6.88 22.13 9.60
CA ASP A 136 -7.04 23.01 8.44
C ASP A 136 -5.96 22.70 7.41
N GLY A 137 -6.35 22.45 6.15
CA GLY A 137 -5.44 22.17 5.06
C GLY A 137 -5.99 21.22 4.00
N GLU A 138 -5.12 20.68 3.18
CA GLU A 138 -5.49 19.83 2.06
C GLU A 138 -4.51 18.68 1.87
N LYS A 139 -5.04 17.49 1.55
CA LYS A 139 -4.27 16.28 1.29
C LYS A 139 -4.48 15.78 -0.12
N MET A 140 -3.36 15.38 -0.76
CA MET A 140 -3.30 14.87 -2.12
C MET A 140 -3.10 13.36 -2.13
N PHE A 141 -3.53 12.72 -3.22
CA PHE A 141 -3.25 11.30 -3.51
C PHE A 141 -3.59 10.34 -2.36
N SER A 142 -4.71 10.58 -1.70
CA SER A 142 -5.15 9.83 -0.52
C SER A 142 -6.02 8.65 -0.94
N THR A 143 -5.42 7.47 -1.08
CA THR A 143 -6.14 6.25 -1.47
C THR A 143 -7.11 5.84 -0.36
N ASN A 144 -8.28 5.35 -0.76
CA ASN A 144 -9.44 4.98 0.05
C ASN A 144 -10.21 6.14 0.69
N SER A 145 -9.66 7.36 0.77
CA SER A 145 -10.27 8.43 1.57
C SER A 145 -11.68 8.86 1.15
N GLY A 146 -12.09 8.53 -0.08
CA GLY A 146 -13.46 8.80 -0.55
C GLY A 146 -14.53 7.88 0.05
N PHE A 147 -14.15 6.73 0.59
CA PHE A 147 -15.06 5.74 1.18
C PHE A 147 -14.59 5.17 2.52
N ALA A 148 -13.38 5.53 2.98
CA ALA A 148 -12.86 5.08 4.26
C ALA A 148 -13.72 5.56 5.43
N ASP A 149 -13.88 4.72 6.45
CA ASP A 149 -14.58 5.05 7.68
C ASP A 149 -13.72 5.88 8.62
N TYR A 150 -12.39 5.77 8.47
CA TYR A 150 -11.40 6.48 9.28
C TYR A 150 -10.24 6.97 8.43
N LEU A 151 -9.83 8.22 8.67
CA LEU A 151 -8.67 8.85 8.05
C LEU A 151 -7.60 9.09 9.12
N ILE A 152 -6.36 8.67 8.86
CA ILE A 152 -5.21 9.10 9.67
C ILE A 152 -4.56 10.27 8.96
N VAL A 153 -4.70 11.45 9.52
CA VAL A 153 -4.24 12.72 8.92
C VAL A 153 -2.98 13.20 9.62
N PHE A 154 -1.94 13.48 8.85
CA PHE A 154 -0.69 14.05 9.37
C PHE A 154 -0.72 15.57 9.23
N ALA A 155 -0.50 16.27 10.34
CA ALA A 155 -0.57 17.71 10.40
C ALA A 155 0.52 18.31 11.30
N LYS A 156 0.86 19.57 11.04
CA LYS A 156 1.79 20.35 11.85
C LYS A 156 1.05 20.98 13.01
N SER A 157 1.51 20.70 14.25
CA SER A 157 0.91 21.26 15.45
C SER A 157 1.32 22.72 15.63
N ALA A 158 0.35 23.62 15.76
CA ALA A 158 0.60 25.02 16.01
C ALA A 158 1.07 25.25 17.47
N GLY A 159 2.18 25.96 17.64
CA GLY A 159 2.69 26.37 18.96
C GLY A 159 3.62 25.38 19.67
N GLU A 160 3.94 24.22 19.11
CA GLU A 160 4.94 23.31 19.67
C GLU A 160 6.36 23.67 19.20
N ARG A 161 7.32 23.65 20.11
CA ARG A 161 8.73 23.95 19.82
C ARG A 161 9.50 22.68 19.47
N GLY A 162 10.29 22.74 18.40
CA GLY A 162 11.16 21.65 17.93
C GLY A 162 10.57 20.90 16.73
N GLU A 163 11.37 20.63 15.68
CA GLU A 163 10.89 20.11 14.40
C GLU A 163 10.15 18.76 14.50
N ALA A 164 10.71 17.77 15.18
CA ALA A 164 10.12 16.44 15.29
C ALA A 164 8.87 16.39 16.21
N ALA A 165 8.78 17.29 17.19
CA ALA A 165 7.65 17.41 18.12
C ALA A 165 6.45 18.15 17.51
N SER A 166 6.64 18.87 16.39
CA SER A 166 5.62 19.71 15.76
C SER A 166 4.60 18.94 14.90
N TYR A 167 4.81 17.67 14.62
CA TYR A 167 3.92 16.88 13.73
C TYR A 167 3.14 15.87 14.54
N ARG A 168 1.84 15.74 14.20
CA ARG A 168 0.92 14.78 14.84
C ARG A 168 0.21 13.94 13.78
N ALA A 169 -0.19 12.75 14.16
CA ALA A 169 -1.12 11.91 13.44
C ALA A 169 -2.48 11.96 14.16
N VAL A 170 -3.54 12.25 13.43
CA VAL A 170 -4.89 12.45 13.97
C VAL A 170 -5.86 11.54 13.28
N LEU A 171 -6.67 10.81 14.04
CA LEU A 171 -7.74 9.98 13.51
C LEU A 171 -9.01 10.82 13.32
N VAL A 172 -9.47 10.91 12.07
CA VAL A 172 -10.69 11.64 11.68
C VAL A 172 -11.74 10.62 11.22
N PRO A 173 -12.86 10.46 11.93
CA PRO A 173 -13.96 9.60 11.50
C PRO A 173 -14.64 10.13 10.23
N ARG A 174 -15.20 9.23 9.41
CA ARG A 174 -16.03 9.60 8.25
C ARG A 174 -17.18 10.48 8.67
N GLY A 175 -17.48 11.49 7.87
CA GLY A 175 -18.59 12.41 8.13
C GLY A 175 -18.30 13.47 9.18
N THR A 176 -17.04 13.58 9.67
CA THR A 176 -16.65 14.71 10.54
C THR A 176 -16.86 16.03 9.79
N PRO A 177 -17.61 16.99 10.35
CA PRO A 177 -17.78 18.32 9.73
C PRO A 177 -16.44 18.97 9.42
N GLY A 178 -16.35 19.66 8.28
CA GLY A 178 -15.12 20.26 7.80
C GLY A 178 -14.20 19.35 6.98
N ALA A 179 -14.35 18.02 7.07
CA ALA A 179 -13.64 17.08 6.22
C ALA A 179 -14.45 16.76 4.97
N ARG A 180 -13.89 16.98 3.78
CA ARG A 180 -14.59 16.71 2.51
C ARG A 180 -13.66 16.21 1.42
N VAL A 181 -14.16 15.29 0.61
CA VAL A 181 -13.52 14.87 -0.63
C VAL A 181 -13.70 15.96 -1.67
N VAL A 182 -12.59 16.46 -2.23
CA VAL A 182 -12.58 17.51 -3.25
C VAL A 182 -12.77 16.90 -4.64
N LYS A 183 -12.01 15.83 -4.94
CA LYS A 183 -12.12 15.08 -6.19
C LYS A 183 -11.50 13.70 -6.06
N ARG A 184 -11.84 12.80 -6.97
CA ARG A 184 -11.09 11.59 -7.27
C ARG A 184 -10.08 11.90 -8.38
N TRP A 185 -8.87 11.37 -8.24
CA TRP A 185 -7.85 11.47 -9.28
C TRP A 185 -8.10 10.44 -10.39
N ASP A 186 -7.95 10.83 -11.63
CA ASP A 186 -7.91 9.92 -12.78
C ASP A 186 -6.49 9.35 -12.91
N MET A 187 -6.30 8.17 -12.34
CA MET A 187 -5.00 7.52 -12.25
C MET A 187 -4.68 6.75 -13.55
N ILE A 188 -3.41 6.70 -13.94
CA ILE A 188 -2.98 5.94 -15.12
C ILE A 188 -3.03 4.41 -14.93
N GLY A 189 -2.90 3.95 -13.69
CA GLY A 189 -2.97 2.54 -13.26
C GLY A 189 -3.63 2.42 -11.90
N LEU A 190 -3.80 1.19 -11.39
CA LEU A 190 -4.54 0.88 -10.17
C LEU A 190 -5.95 1.51 -10.18
N ARG A 191 -6.60 1.51 -11.35
CA ARG A 191 -7.83 2.29 -11.60
C ARG A 191 -9.04 1.75 -10.85
N SER A 192 -9.02 0.49 -10.41
CA SER A 192 -10.01 -0.09 -9.50
C SER A 192 -9.86 0.37 -8.03
N ALA A 193 -8.74 1.00 -7.67
CA ALA A 193 -8.59 1.71 -6.40
C ALA A 193 -9.08 3.15 -6.52
N GLY A 194 -9.58 3.71 -5.42
CA GLY A 194 -9.97 5.13 -5.34
C GLY A 194 -8.88 5.96 -4.67
N THR A 195 -8.31 6.92 -5.40
CA THR A 195 -7.34 7.88 -4.87
C THR A 195 -7.92 9.28 -4.97
N TYR A 196 -7.92 10.03 -3.87
CA TYR A 196 -8.68 11.26 -3.74
C TYR A 196 -7.82 12.42 -3.24
N GLN A 197 -8.36 13.62 -3.41
CA GLN A 197 -7.95 14.86 -2.76
C GLN A 197 -8.96 15.18 -1.68
N VAL A 198 -8.50 15.50 -0.47
CA VAL A 198 -9.34 15.78 0.71
C VAL A 198 -8.97 17.12 1.29
N SER A 199 -9.94 17.96 1.59
CA SER A 199 -9.76 19.23 2.31
C SER A 199 -10.32 19.15 3.73
N PHE A 200 -9.67 19.89 4.61
CA PHE A 200 -10.06 20.10 5.99
C PHE A 200 -10.23 21.61 6.21
N ASP A 201 -11.38 22.03 6.73
CA ASP A 201 -11.75 23.42 6.99
C ASP A 201 -12.49 23.48 8.31
N ASP A 202 -11.87 24.02 9.35
CA ASP A 202 -12.33 23.99 10.75
C ASP A 202 -12.78 22.58 11.18
N CYS A 203 -12.03 21.55 10.76
CA CYS A 203 -12.38 20.15 11.01
C CYS A 203 -11.99 19.77 12.43
N ALA A 204 -12.96 19.80 13.36
CA ALA A 204 -12.76 19.53 14.77
C ALA A 204 -12.98 18.05 15.10
N VAL A 205 -12.04 17.48 15.86
CA VAL A 205 -12.14 16.13 16.45
C VAL A 205 -11.73 16.17 17.93
N PRO A 206 -12.21 15.23 18.76
CA PRO A 206 -11.74 15.12 20.14
C PRO A 206 -10.21 15.00 20.23
N LYS A 207 -9.58 15.66 21.19
CA LYS A 207 -8.12 15.56 21.42
C LYS A 207 -7.64 14.11 21.63
N GLY A 208 -8.49 13.23 22.13
CA GLY A 208 -8.23 11.81 22.29
C GLY A 208 -8.04 11.06 20.96
N ASN A 209 -8.35 11.68 19.81
CA ASN A 209 -8.13 11.12 18.49
C ASN A 209 -6.68 11.34 17.97
N VAL A 210 -5.85 12.07 18.72
CA VAL A 210 -4.42 12.23 18.39
C VAL A 210 -3.68 10.96 18.80
N LEU A 211 -2.92 10.38 17.87
CA LEU A 211 -2.08 9.21 18.15
C LEU A 211 -0.89 9.59 19.02
N ASP A 212 -0.46 8.66 19.88
CA ASP A 212 0.65 8.86 20.81
C ASP A 212 2.01 8.81 20.09
N GLY A 213 2.75 9.91 20.09
CA GLY A 213 4.08 9.99 19.54
C GLY A 213 4.25 11.04 18.42
N PRO A 214 5.50 11.18 17.91
CA PRO A 214 5.81 12.13 16.85
C PRO A 214 5.22 11.68 15.50
N GLY A 215 4.36 12.51 14.88
CA GLY A 215 3.63 12.14 13.66
C GLY A 215 4.53 11.70 12.49
N LEU A 216 5.67 12.38 12.26
CA LEU A 216 6.62 11.98 11.21
C LEU A 216 7.27 10.60 11.49
N LYS A 217 7.43 10.23 12.75
CA LYS A 217 7.91 8.89 13.12
C LYS A 217 6.81 7.84 12.95
N ILE A 218 5.57 8.18 13.29
CA ILE A 218 4.42 7.29 13.12
C ILE A 218 4.22 6.94 11.65
N ILE A 219 4.25 7.93 10.75
CA ILE A 219 4.12 7.64 9.31
C ILE A 219 5.32 6.83 8.80
N GLU A 220 6.54 7.15 9.22
CA GLU A 220 7.73 6.39 8.85
C GLU A 220 7.60 4.91 9.21
N VAL A 221 7.11 4.62 10.40
CA VAL A 221 6.89 3.24 10.90
C VAL A 221 5.74 2.57 10.14
N GLY A 222 4.60 3.26 9.97
CA GLY A 222 3.45 2.74 9.24
C GLY A 222 3.80 2.32 7.81
N LEU A 223 4.64 3.11 7.13
CA LEU A 223 5.12 2.80 5.79
C LEU A 223 5.96 1.50 5.69
N ASN A 224 6.42 0.91 6.78
CA ASN A 224 7.13 -0.36 6.70
C ASN A 224 6.21 -1.49 6.22
N SER A 225 5.03 -1.62 6.81
CA SER A 225 4.06 -2.66 6.42
C SER A 225 3.59 -2.48 4.99
N SER A 226 3.18 -1.28 4.61
CA SER A 226 2.66 -1.03 3.25
C SER A 226 3.73 -1.15 2.17
N ARG A 227 4.97 -0.72 2.39
CA ARG A 227 6.06 -0.90 1.43
C ARG A 227 6.34 -2.37 1.13
N ILE A 228 6.29 -3.23 2.14
CA ILE A 228 6.42 -4.69 1.96
C ILE A 228 5.27 -5.21 1.11
N LEU A 229 4.03 -4.81 1.42
CA LEU A 229 2.84 -5.25 0.69
C LEU A 229 2.73 -4.65 -0.72
N ILE A 230 3.23 -3.44 -0.95
CA ILE A 230 3.39 -2.86 -2.29
C ILE A 230 4.37 -3.71 -3.13
N GLY A 231 5.44 -4.21 -2.51
CA GLY A 231 6.31 -5.21 -3.13
C GLY A 231 5.56 -6.51 -3.50
N ALA A 232 4.65 -6.95 -2.65
CA ALA A 232 3.80 -8.12 -2.91
C ALA A 232 2.78 -7.88 -4.05
N ILE A 233 2.30 -6.64 -4.26
CA ILE A 233 1.52 -6.30 -5.47
C ILE A 233 2.36 -6.54 -6.72
N ALA A 234 3.59 -6.01 -6.76
CA ALA A 234 4.47 -6.23 -7.90
C ALA A 234 4.72 -7.72 -8.17
N LEU A 235 4.89 -8.51 -7.11
CA LEU A 235 5.02 -9.97 -7.17
C LEU A 235 3.78 -10.63 -7.82
N GLY A 236 2.58 -10.26 -7.40
CA GLY A 236 1.33 -10.80 -7.95
C GLY A 236 1.17 -10.49 -9.45
N VAL A 237 1.38 -9.23 -9.83
CA VAL A 237 1.33 -8.78 -11.24
C VAL A 237 2.39 -9.46 -12.08
N ALA A 238 3.62 -9.59 -11.58
CA ALA A 238 4.72 -10.26 -12.28
C ALA A 238 4.40 -11.75 -12.57
N ARG A 239 3.83 -12.45 -11.59
CA ARG A 239 3.36 -13.84 -11.75
C ARG A 239 2.26 -13.91 -12.82
N ARG A 240 1.31 -13.01 -12.83
CA ARG A 240 0.24 -12.96 -13.85
C ARG A 240 0.79 -12.77 -15.25
N ILE A 241 1.73 -11.84 -15.42
CA ILE A 241 2.36 -11.58 -16.73
C ILE A 241 3.13 -12.81 -17.20
N ARG A 242 3.93 -13.45 -16.33
CA ARG A 242 4.67 -14.66 -16.64
C ARG A 242 3.72 -15.77 -17.12
N ASP A 243 2.61 -16.00 -16.44
CA ASP A 243 1.63 -17.04 -16.79
C ASP A 243 0.96 -16.74 -18.15
N LEU A 244 0.57 -15.50 -18.42
CA LEU A 244 0.05 -15.09 -19.73
C LEU A 244 1.07 -15.32 -20.86
N CYS A 245 2.34 -15.00 -20.63
CA CYS A 245 3.39 -15.27 -21.61
C CYS A 245 3.54 -16.76 -21.88
N LEU A 246 3.48 -17.57 -20.82
CA LEU A 246 3.58 -19.03 -20.95
C LEU A 246 2.40 -19.63 -21.72
N ASP A 247 1.17 -19.23 -21.38
CA ASP A 247 -0.06 -19.68 -22.06
C ASP A 247 -0.05 -19.30 -23.56
N TYR A 248 0.41 -18.09 -23.88
CA TYR A 248 0.57 -17.64 -25.24
C TYR A 248 1.60 -18.49 -25.99
N ALA A 249 2.76 -18.79 -25.39
CA ALA A 249 3.82 -19.53 -26.01
C ALA A 249 3.48 -20.99 -26.30
N ILE A 250 2.67 -21.62 -25.46
CA ILE A 250 2.20 -23.02 -25.64
C ILE A 250 1.34 -23.14 -26.89
N THR A 251 0.61 -22.10 -27.27
CA THR A 251 -0.34 -22.12 -28.38
C THR A 251 0.19 -21.49 -29.67
N LYS A 252 1.08 -20.50 -29.55
CA LYS A 252 1.56 -19.69 -30.68
C LYS A 252 2.49 -20.49 -31.62
N PRO A 253 2.14 -20.65 -32.93
CA PRO A 253 3.04 -21.24 -33.90
C PRO A 253 4.18 -20.29 -34.28
N LEU A 254 5.38 -20.86 -34.51
CA LEU A 254 6.58 -20.15 -34.95
C LEU A 254 7.44 -21.07 -35.84
N GLY A 255 7.46 -20.86 -37.17
CA GLY A 255 8.34 -21.57 -38.09
C GLY A 255 8.21 -23.10 -38.08
N GLY A 256 7.00 -23.65 -37.95
CA GLY A 256 6.73 -25.08 -37.87
C GLY A 256 6.82 -25.69 -36.47
N HIS A 257 7.19 -24.90 -35.45
CA HIS A 257 7.25 -25.26 -34.04
C HIS A 257 6.29 -24.37 -33.22
N LYS A 258 6.23 -24.59 -31.92
CA LYS A 258 5.55 -23.68 -30.99
C LYS A 258 6.55 -22.68 -30.42
N LEU A 259 6.07 -21.48 -30.05
CA LEU A 259 6.93 -20.44 -29.47
C LEU A 259 7.61 -20.90 -28.16
N ILE A 260 6.98 -21.76 -27.38
CA ILE A 260 7.54 -22.33 -26.15
C ILE A 260 8.83 -23.12 -26.39
N GLU A 261 9.03 -23.65 -27.59
CA GLU A 261 10.23 -24.42 -27.99
C GLU A 261 11.39 -23.51 -28.42
N ASN A 262 11.14 -22.19 -28.52
CA ASN A 262 12.18 -21.21 -28.84
C ASN A 262 13.07 -20.91 -27.63
N SER A 263 14.39 -21.14 -27.76
CA SER A 263 15.35 -20.99 -26.65
C SER A 263 15.44 -19.56 -26.10
N VAL A 264 15.28 -18.54 -26.95
CA VAL A 264 15.28 -17.12 -26.51
C VAL A 264 14.03 -16.85 -25.67
N PHE A 265 12.88 -17.35 -26.08
CA PHE A 265 11.63 -17.22 -25.31
C PHE A 265 11.73 -17.95 -23.99
N ALA A 266 12.20 -19.20 -23.99
CA ALA A 266 12.42 -19.99 -22.78
C ALA A 266 13.37 -19.29 -21.79
N SER A 267 14.46 -18.68 -22.30
CA SER A 267 15.40 -17.90 -21.48
C SER A 267 14.72 -16.67 -20.84
N LYS A 268 13.86 -15.94 -21.56
CA LYS A 268 13.09 -14.81 -21.00
C LYS A 268 12.14 -15.26 -19.87
N ILE A 269 11.42 -16.37 -20.05
CA ILE A 269 10.55 -16.94 -19.00
C ILE A 269 11.39 -17.38 -17.79
N GLY A 270 12.53 -18.04 -18.00
CA GLY A 270 13.45 -18.42 -16.91
C GLY A 270 13.96 -17.19 -16.13
N GLN A 271 14.27 -16.09 -16.82
CA GLN A 271 14.66 -14.83 -16.18
C GLN A 271 13.51 -14.22 -15.35
N MET A 272 12.27 -14.26 -15.85
CA MET A 272 11.09 -13.80 -15.09
C MET A 272 10.91 -14.63 -13.82
N GLU A 273 11.00 -15.96 -13.93
CA GLU A 273 10.83 -16.86 -12.78
C GLU A 273 11.89 -16.60 -11.70
N MET A 274 13.16 -16.46 -12.10
CA MET A 274 14.23 -16.11 -11.17
C MET A 274 13.94 -14.79 -10.43
N GLN A 275 13.47 -13.76 -11.15
CA GLN A 275 13.11 -12.47 -10.53
C GLN A 275 11.92 -12.60 -9.58
N ILE A 276 10.88 -13.34 -9.97
CA ILE A 276 9.68 -13.61 -9.14
C ILE A 276 10.07 -14.31 -7.84
N ASP A 277 10.95 -15.30 -7.91
CA ASP A 277 11.43 -16.01 -6.72
C ASP A 277 12.20 -15.08 -5.77
N VAL A 278 13.10 -14.24 -6.31
CA VAL A 278 13.81 -13.24 -5.49
C VAL A 278 12.84 -12.20 -4.90
N MET A 279 11.86 -11.72 -5.68
CA MET A 279 10.84 -10.79 -5.17
C MET A 279 10.08 -11.38 -3.99
N ARG A 280 9.63 -12.63 -4.11
CA ARG A 280 8.90 -13.33 -3.04
C ARG A 280 9.76 -13.47 -1.79
N ASN A 281 10.98 -13.95 -1.93
CA ASN A 281 11.91 -14.16 -0.83
C ASN A 281 12.24 -12.84 -0.11
N GLN A 282 12.43 -11.74 -0.85
CA GLN A 282 12.70 -10.43 -0.27
C GLN A 282 11.49 -9.88 0.52
N CYS A 283 10.26 -10.00 -0.03
CA CYS A 283 9.05 -9.60 0.67
C CYS A 283 8.85 -10.42 1.96
N LEU A 284 9.01 -11.74 1.90
CA LEU A 284 8.87 -12.61 3.07
C LEU A 284 9.94 -12.35 4.14
N ALA A 285 11.19 -12.10 3.74
CA ALA A 285 12.25 -11.76 4.69
C ALA A 285 11.93 -10.46 5.44
N ALA A 286 11.47 -9.43 4.70
CA ALA A 286 11.08 -8.16 5.29
C ALA A 286 9.83 -8.29 6.19
N ALA A 287 8.85 -9.06 5.79
CA ALA A 287 7.64 -9.31 6.57
C ALA A 287 7.93 -10.06 7.87
N ARG A 288 8.81 -11.07 7.84
CA ARG A 288 9.24 -11.80 9.05
C ARG A 288 10.02 -10.90 10.02
N GLU A 289 10.82 -9.96 9.52
CA GLU A 289 11.47 -8.95 10.38
C GLU A 289 10.42 -8.07 11.05
N TYR A 290 9.41 -7.61 10.30
CA TYR A 290 8.29 -6.83 10.84
C TYR A 290 7.52 -7.61 11.91
N ASP A 291 7.14 -8.85 11.62
CA ASP A 291 6.40 -9.73 12.56
C ASP A 291 7.20 -10.02 13.83
N ALA A 292 8.53 -10.18 13.71
CA ALA A 292 9.41 -10.36 14.87
C ALA A 292 9.44 -9.11 15.78
N ILE A 293 9.34 -7.91 15.21
CA ILE A 293 9.21 -6.66 15.99
C ILE A 293 7.83 -6.60 16.65
N MET A 294 6.76 -6.94 15.93
CA MET A 294 5.39 -6.98 16.48
C MET A 294 5.26 -7.95 17.66
N ALA A 295 6.07 -9.01 17.72
CA ALA A 295 6.09 -10.00 18.79
C ALA A 295 6.93 -9.57 20.02
N THR A 296 7.55 -8.40 20.02
CA THR A 296 8.30 -7.89 21.19
C THR A 296 7.35 -7.41 22.30
N ALA A 297 7.88 -7.23 23.51
CA ALA A 297 7.09 -6.74 24.65
C ALA A 297 6.53 -5.34 24.45
N ASP A 298 7.23 -4.47 23.71
CA ASP A 298 6.78 -3.12 23.32
C ASP A 298 7.13 -2.86 21.85
N PRO A 299 6.28 -3.32 20.93
CA PRO A 299 6.51 -3.13 19.51
C PRO A 299 6.48 -1.66 19.09
N SER A 300 5.70 -0.81 19.77
CA SER A 300 5.61 0.61 19.44
C SER A 300 6.92 1.33 19.70
N ALA A 301 7.54 1.13 20.85
CA ALA A 301 8.84 1.69 21.18
C ALA A 301 9.96 1.14 20.28
N GLU A 302 9.93 -0.18 19.99
CA GLU A 302 10.94 -0.80 19.12
C GLU A 302 10.87 -0.27 17.68
N PHE A 303 9.67 -0.07 17.12
CA PHE A 303 9.50 0.57 15.81
C PHE A 303 9.94 2.05 15.83
N LEU A 304 9.60 2.83 16.85
CA LEU A 304 10.08 4.23 16.95
C LEU A 304 11.61 4.30 17.00
N ARG A 305 12.23 3.35 17.68
CA ARG A 305 13.70 3.26 17.77
C ARG A 305 14.34 2.91 16.42
N ARG A 306 13.75 1.98 15.66
CA ARG A 306 14.26 1.54 14.34
C ARG A 306 13.90 2.49 13.21
N GLY A 307 12.69 3.04 13.21
CA GLY A 307 12.13 3.83 12.12
C GLY A 307 11.88 2.98 10.87
N ALA A 308 12.29 3.48 9.70
CA ALA A 308 12.19 2.73 8.45
C ALA A 308 13.10 1.49 8.45
N LEU A 309 12.53 0.33 8.17
CA LEU A 309 13.28 -0.93 8.06
C LEU A 309 13.98 -1.01 6.71
N ARG A 310 15.28 -1.31 6.74
CA ARG A 310 16.07 -1.50 5.51
C ARG A 310 15.46 -2.57 4.60
N SER A 311 14.97 -3.65 5.18
CA SER A 311 14.33 -4.76 4.46
C SER A 311 13.06 -4.30 3.72
N ALA A 312 12.21 -3.48 4.34
CA ALA A 312 11.01 -2.92 3.74
C ALA A 312 11.33 -1.99 2.55
N LEU A 313 12.32 -1.11 2.73
CA LEU A 313 12.81 -0.23 1.64
C LEU A 313 13.33 -1.05 0.46
N THR A 314 14.14 -2.08 0.74
CA THR A 314 14.72 -2.95 -0.28
C THR A 314 13.64 -3.76 -0.99
N ALA A 315 12.68 -4.33 -0.27
CA ALA A 315 11.58 -5.10 -0.85
C ALA A 315 10.79 -4.24 -1.85
N LYS A 316 10.37 -3.03 -1.46
CA LYS A 316 9.62 -2.13 -2.34
C LYS A 316 10.41 -1.77 -3.60
N MET A 317 11.66 -1.31 -3.45
CA MET A 317 12.48 -0.87 -4.58
C MET A 317 12.81 -2.01 -5.53
N PHE A 318 13.27 -3.15 -4.99
CA PHE A 318 13.64 -4.31 -5.83
C PHE A 318 12.42 -4.86 -6.57
N CYS A 319 11.30 -5.07 -5.88
CA CYS A 319 10.08 -5.60 -6.49
C CYS A 319 9.50 -4.64 -7.54
N GLY A 320 9.55 -3.33 -7.30
CA GLY A 320 9.11 -2.33 -8.28
C GLY A 320 9.94 -2.37 -9.57
N GLN A 321 11.27 -2.46 -9.44
CA GLN A 321 12.19 -2.52 -10.60
C GLN A 321 12.07 -3.84 -11.36
N ALA A 322 12.10 -4.96 -10.64
CA ALA A 322 11.98 -6.29 -11.25
C ALA A 322 10.62 -6.47 -11.92
N GLY A 323 9.55 -6.05 -11.24
CA GLY A 323 8.19 -6.10 -11.80
C GLY A 323 8.03 -5.25 -13.05
N TRP A 324 8.59 -4.02 -13.06
CA TRP A 324 8.60 -3.17 -14.26
C TRP A 324 9.35 -3.84 -15.42
N GLN A 325 10.51 -4.45 -15.16
CA GLN A 325 11.26 -5.19 -16.18
C GLN A 325 10.45 -6.37 -16.71
N ILE A 326 9.80 -7.16 -15.83
CA ILE A 326 8.95 -8.29 -16.24
C ILE A 326 7.78 -7.80 -17.10
N ALA A 327 7.11 -6.68 -16.71
CA ALA A 327 5.99 -6.14 -17.47
C ALA A 327 6.41 -5.66 -18.86
N THR A 328 7.57 -5.00 -18.97
CA THR A 328 8.12 -4.53 -20.25
C THR A 328 8.45 -5.73 -21.15
N VAL A 329 9.23 -6.70 -20.66
CA VAL A 329 9.60 -7.90 -21.42
C VAL A 329 8.36 -8.73 -21.78
N GLY A 330 7.39 -8.84 -20.87
CA GLY A 330 6.12 -9.52 -21.12
C GLY A 330 5.35 -8.91 -22.29
N SER A 331 5.23 -7.58 -22.32
CA SER A 331 4.62 -6.87 -23.46
C SER A 331 5.32 -7.19 -24.80
N GLU A 332 6.66 -7.15 -24.84
CA GLU A 332 7.45 -7.47 -26.03
C GLU A 332 7.22 -8.91 -26.52
N MET A 333 7.03 -9.87 -25.60
CA MET A 333 6.87 -11.29 -25.94
C MET A 333 5.59 -11.58 -26.71
N PHE A 334 4.56 -10.73 -26.64
CA PHE A 334 3.35 -10.81 -27.45
C PHE A 334 3.46 -10.09 -28.80
N GLY A 335 4.57 -9.41 -29.09
CA GLY A 335 4.74 -8.64 -30.30
C GLY A 335 3.68 -7.54 -30.44
N GLY A 336 3.09 -7.37 -31.62
CA GLY A 336 2.09 -6.32 -31.85
C GLY A 336 0.87 -6.39 -30.90
N LEU A 337 0.43 -7.57 -30.50
CA LEU A 337 -0.66 -7.73 -29.53
C LEU A 337 -0.30 -7.15 -28.14
N GLY A 338 0.96 -7.24 -27.73
CA GLY A 338 1.42 -6.67 -26.47
C GLY A 338 1.40 -5.13 -26.43
N TYR A 339 1.18 -4.48 -27.59
CA TYR A 339 1.05 -3.03 -27.74
C TYR A 339 -0.39 -2.58 -28.06
N THR A 340 -1.36 -3.43 -27.73
CA THR A 340 -2.79 -3.14 -27.88
C THR A 340 -3.50 -3.19 -26.54
N THR A 341 -4.77 -2.79 -26.52
CA THR A 341 -5.67 -2.94 -25.36
C THR A 341 -6.47 -4.24 -25.40
N GLU A 342 -6.26 -5.08 -26.40
CA GLU A 342 -6.93 -6.39 -26.53
C GLU A 342 -6.52 -7.39 -25.45
N LEU A 343 -5.30 -7.20 -24.91
CA LEU A 343 -4.76 -7.96 -23.79
C LEU A 343 -4.54 -7.05 -22.59
N PRO A 344 -4.64 -7.58 -21.36
CA PRO A 344 -4.51 -6.77 -20.14
C PRO A 344 -3.07 -6.29 -19.85
N LEU A 345 -2.10 -6.55 -20.74
CA LEU A 345 -0.70 -6.19 -20.56
C LEU A 345 -0.49 -4.69 -20.39
N SER A 346 -1.24 -3.86 -21.14
CA SER A 346 -1.18 -2.41 -21.02
C SER A 346 -1.66 -1.93 -19.66
N LYS A 347 -2.67 -2.59 -19.05
CA LYS A 347 -3.11 -2.35 -17.68
C LYS A 347 -1.99 -2.72 -16.69
N TYR A 348 -1.40 -3.89 -16.82
CA TYR A 348 -0.36 -4.36 -15.89
C TYR A 348 0.91 -3.49 -15.93
N LEU A 349 1.32 -2.99 -17.09
CA LEU A 349 2.39 -2.00 -17.23
C LEU A 349 2.07 -0.73 -16.42
N ARG A 350 0.86 -0.22 -16.51
CA ARG A 350 0.44 0.99 -15.81
C ARG A 350 0.26 0.75 -14.31
N ASP A 351 -0.28 -0.38 -13.92
CA ASP A 351 -0.46 -0.76 -12.53
C ASP A 351 0.87 -0.91 -11.80
N ILE A 352 1.81 -1.65 -12.39
CA ILE A 352 3.10 -1.92 -11.75
C ILE A 352 3.98 -0.66 -11.65
N ARG A 353 3.75 0.32 -12.53
CA ARG A 353 4.47 1.60 -12.49
C ARG A 353 4.25 2.34 -11.18
N ALA A 354 3.10 2.19 -10.55
CA ALA A 354 2.79 2.80 -9.26
C ALA A 354 3.80 2.39 -8.17
N VAL A 355 4.26 1.15 -8.18
CA VAL A 355 5.15 0.59 -7.14
C VAL A 355 6.45 1.39 -6.97
N THR A 356 7.02 1.93 -8.04
CA THR A 356 8.26 2.73 -7.98
C THR A 356 8.03 4.20 -7.63
N ILE A 357 6.76 4.65 -7.55
CA ILE A 357 6.39 6.05 -7.35
C ILE A 357 5.80 6.29 -5.95
N VAL A 358 4.82 5.45 -5.54
CA VAL A 358 4.07 5.65 -4.29
C VAL A 358 4.95 5.47 -3.04
N GLU A 359 4.60 6.11 -1.95
CA GLU A 359 5.28 6.03 -0.64
C GLU A 359 6.78 6.38 -0.70
N ALA A 360 7.10 7.43 -1.39
CA ALA A 360 8.39 7.91 -1.84
C ALA A 360 8.94 7.15 -3.06
N GLY A 361 9.37 7.91 -4.06
CA GLY A 361 10.02 7.37 -5.26
C GLY A 361 11.35 6.70 -4.95
N ASP A 362 11.78 5.79 -5.84
CA ASP A 362 12.96 4.97 -5.62
C ASP A 362 14.23 5.77 -5.36
N ASP A 363 14.41 6.97 -5.97
CA ASP A 363 15.59 7.80 -5.74
C ASP A 363 15.65 8.33 -4.30
N VAL A 364 14.51 8.76 -3.77
CA VAL A 364 14.40 9.19 -2.37
C VAL A 364 14.68 8.02 -1.41
N LEU A 365 14.19 6.82 -1.73
CA LEU A 365 14.45 5.65 -0.89
C LEU A 365 15.90 5.18 -0.97
N ARG A 366 16.57 5.28 -2.14
CA ARG A 366 18.01 5.00 -2.27
C ARG A 366 18.84 5.96 -1.44
N GLU A 367 18.49 7.25 -1.46
CA GLU A 367 19.14 8.25 -0.63
C GLU A 367 18.93 7.95 0.86
N LEU A 368 17.71 7.58 1.27
CA LEU A 368 17.41 7.18 2.65
C LEU A 368 18.26 5.96 3.09
N VAL A 369 18.36 4.95 2.22
CA VAL A 369 19.23 3.77 2.48
C VAL A 369 20.69 4.20 2.63
N PHE A 370 21.19 5.06 1.74
CA PHE A 370 22.57 5.58 1.83
C PHE A 370 22.81 6.31 3.13
N ARG A 371 21.95 7.28 3.48
CA ARG A 371 22.12 8.13 4.67
C ARG A 371 22.04 7.33 5.97
N ARG A 372 21.12 6.38 6.08
CA ARG A 372 20.87 5.66 7.33
C ARG A 372 21.68 4.39 7.52
N PHE A 373 22.00 3.68 6.45
CA PHE A 373 22.56 2.34 6.56
C PHE A 373 23.96 2.18 5.95
N VAL A 374 24.37 3.09 5.05
CA VAL A 374 25.69 3.03 4.39
C VAL A 374 26.66 4.02 5.03
N LEU A 375 26.24 5.26 5.32
CA LEU A 375 27.11 6.24 5.97
C LEU A 375 27.54 5.74 7.35
N PRO A 376 28.83 6.03 7.75
CA PRO A 376 29.30 5.78 9.09
C PRO A 376 28.42 6.48 10.14
N PRO A 377 28.24 5.91 11.34
CA PRO A 377 27.34 6.46 12.37
C PRO A 377 27.56 7.95 12.69
N ASN A 378 28.80 8.41 12.66
CA ASN A 378 29.18 9.80 12.93
C ASN A 378 28.88 10.78 11.77
N ARG A 379 28.40 10.27 10.62
CA ARG A 379 27.98 11.06 9.46
C ARG A 379 26.50 10.85 9.09
N ARG A 380 25.77 10.10 9.90
CA ARG A 380 24.31 9.91 9.73
C ARG A 380 23.60 11.17 10.21
N ILE A 381 22.65 11.64 9.40
CA ILE A 381 21.80 12.81 9.66
C ILE A 381 20.41 12.30 10.05
#